data_f952f7814649303ad068300a407d225b
#
_entry.id   f952f7814649303ad068300a407d225b
#
_cell.length_a   1.000
_cell.length_b   1.000
_cell.length_c   1.000
_cell.angle_alpha   90.00
_cell.angle_beta   90.00
_cell.angle_gamma   90.00
#
_symmetry.space_group_name_H-M   'P 1'
#
loop_
_entity.id
_entity.type
_entity.pdbx_description
1 polymer ?
#
loop_
_entity_poly.entity_id
_entity_poly.type
_entity_poly.pdbx_seq_one_letter_code
_entity_poly.pdbx_strand_id
1 'polypeptide(L)'
;MGAAFAISNAGDITGESTTTDGTLHAFLWRDGVMSDLGTAPSGSCAAKSAGTGINELGQVVGTSTVDCVTRPVTWVNGQLQILPPLDPAIVTGAASDINEAGEIIGYSGPLGNNGARAVLWRGGQVIPLGSLAGPGGFSLALDISDRGLIVGQSRTALAQSSPLHAVTFELPGAGDQLAELLSRVTAVGPGKSLQNKIRSAIASLQAGDAGGACSTLHAFLNEVAAQAGKKLTAMQAADFTAAAQRIRDVIGC
;
A
#
# COMPACT_ATOMS: atom_id res chain seq x y z
N MET A 1 -0.59 -30.92 4.62
CA MET A 1 0.47 -30.26 3.82
C MET A 1 0.54 -28.82 4.29
N GLY A 2 1.74 -28.22 4.35
CA GLY A 2 1.90 -26.82 4.76
C GLY A 2 3.27 -26.29 4.34
N ALA A 3 3.42 -24.96 4.32
CA ALA A 3 4.65 -24.27 4.04
C ALA A 3 4.76 -23.01 4.93
N ALA A 4 5.95 -22.75 5.47
CA ALA A 4 6.28 -21.49 6.12
C ALA A 4 6.91 -20.55 5.07
N PHE A 5 6.49 -19.29 5.06
CA PHE A 5 6.94 -18.32 4.05
C PHE A 5 7.70 -17.14 4.65
N ALA A 6 7.41 -16.74 5.88
CA ALA A 6 8.08 -15.63 6.54
C ALA A 6 8.30 -15.88 8.03
N ILE A 7 9.33 -15.23 8.58
CA ILE A 7 9.70 -15.24 9.98
C ILE A 7 10.09 -13.83 10.42
N SER A 8 9.58 -13.39 11.59
CA SER A 8 10.00 -12.13 12.22
C SER A 8 11.29 -12.30 13.02
N ASN A 9 11.95 -11.20 13.43
CA ASN A 9 13.12 -11.28 14.31
C ASN A 9 12.76 -11.80 15.71
N ALA A 10 11.48 -11.66 16.14
CA ALA A 10 10.98 -12.27 17.38
C ALA A 10 10.82 -13.80 17.29
N GLY A 11 10.94 -14.37 16.08
CA GLY A 11 10.78 -15.80 15.84
C GLY A 11 9.35 -16.23 15.52
N ASP A 12 8.42 -15.31 15.33
CA ASP A 12 7.08 -15.61 14.85
C ASP A 12 7.12 -16.05 13.40
N ILE A 13 6.35 -17.06 13.04
CA ILE A 13 6.37 -17.65 11.69
C ILE A 13 4.96 -17.60 11.10
N THR A 14 4.87 -17.29 9.82
CA THR A 14 3.63 -17.38 9.04
C THR A 14 3.80 -18.18 7.75
N GLY A 15 2.68 -18.63 7.21
CA GLY A 15 2.64 -19.42 5.99
C GLY A 15 1.23 -19.93 5.72
N GLU A 16 1.14 -21.14 5.18
CA GLU A 16 -0.14 -21.84 5.00
C GLU A 16 -0.06 -23.26 5.54
N SER A 17 -1.17 -23.77 6.07
CA SER A 17 -1.29 -25.14 6.57
C SER A 17 -2.66 -25.70 6.25
N THR A 18 -2.71 -27.03 5.98
CA THR A 18 -3.96 -27.74 5.76
C THR A 18 -4.69 -27.92 7.09
N THR A 19 -5.95 -27.48 7.15
CA THR A 19 -6.89 -27.69 8.25
C THR A 19 -7.44 -29.11 8.26
N THR A 20 -8.22 -29.47 9.26
CA THR A 20 -8.81 -30.82 9.41
C THR A 20 -9.81 -31.16 8.30
N ASP A 21 -10.43 -30.16 7.68
CA ASP A 21 -11.35 -30.33 6.54
C ASP A 21 -10.63 -30.34 5.16
N GLY A 22 -9.28 -30.22 5.16
CA GLY A 22 -8.47 -30.29 3.96
C GLY A 22 -8.27 -28.96 3.22
N THR A 23 -8.76 -27.84 3.75
CA THR A 23 -8.52 -26.51 3.19
C THR A 23 -7.16 -25.94 3.63
N LEU A 24 -6.60 -25.00 2.84
CA LEU A 24 -5.35 -24.30 3.18
C LEU A 24 -5.68 -22.96 3.85
N HIS A 25 -5.23 -22.80 5.09
CA HIS A 25 -5.37 -21.54 5.83
C HIS A 25 -4.01 -20.94 6.17
N ALA A 26 -3.93 -19.61 6.19
CA ALA A 26 -2.83 -18.88 6.79
C ALA A 26 -2.72 -19.22 8.27
N PHE A 27 -1.50 -19.32 8.78
CA PHE A 27 -1.25 -19.55 10.20
C PHE A 27 -0.27 -18.52 10.76
N LEU A 28 -0.36 -18.32 12.08
CA LEU A 28 0.67 -17.68 12.90
C LEU A 28 1.19 -18.73 13.89
N TRP A 29 2.49 -19.01 13.85
CA TRP A 29 3.18 -19.79 14.88
C TRP A 29 3.96 -18.83 15.78
N ARG A 30 3.69 -18.91 17.08
CA ARG A 30 4.32 -18.09 18.12
C ARG A 30 4.48 -18.94 19.39
N ASP A 31 5.66 -18.91 20.01
CA ASP A 31 5.95 -19.58 21.28
C ASP A 31 5.54 -21.07 21.32
N GLY A 32 5.76 -21.81 20.23
CA GLY A 32 5.39 -23.22 20.14
C GLY A 32 3.93 -23.50 19.78
N VAL A 33 3.10 -22.46 19.62
CA VAL A 33 1.67 -22.59 19.32
C VAL A 33 1.38 -22.12 17.88
N MET A 34 0.74 -22.97 17.09
CA MET A 34 0.21 -22.63 15.77
C MET A 34 -1.25 -22.21 15.89
N SER A 35 -1.56 -21.01 15.46
CA SER A 35 -2.91 -20.45 15.41
C SER A 35 -3.38 -20.34 13.96
N ASP A 36 -4.59 -20.84 13.68
CA ASP A 36 -5.27 -20.65 12.41
C ASP A 36 -5.75 -19.19 12.30
N LEU A 37 -5.35 -18.49 11.24
CA LEU A 37 -5.76 -17.11 10.97
C LEU A 37 -7.06 -17.02 10.15
N GLY A 38 -7.60 -18.17 9.72
CA GLY A 38 -8.84 -18.26 8.98
C GLY A 38 -8.76 -17.69 7.56
N THR A 39 -9.93 -17.57 6.96
CA THR A 39 -10.13 -17.04 5.61
C THR A 39 -11.21 -15.97 5.60
N ALA A 40 -11.21 -15.13 4.56
CA ALA A 40 -12.37 -14.30 4.25
C ALA A 40 -13.54 -15.13 3.71
N PRO A 41 -14.78 -14.62 3.75
CA PRO A 41 -15.91 -15.26 3.07
C PRO A 41 -15.63 -15.48 1.59
N SER A 42 -15.71 -16.74 1.13
CA SER A 42 -15.30 -17.14 -0.23
C SER A 42 -16.45 -17.40 -1.20
N GLY A 43 -17.69 -17.18 -0.75
CA GLY A 43 -18.89 -17.48 -1.55
C GLY A 43 -19.05 -18.98 -1.80
N SER A 44 -19.18 -19.38 -3.07
CA SER A 44 -19.33 -20.78 -3.49
C SER A 44 -17.98 -21.49 -3.73
N CYS A 45 -16.85 -20.81 -3.57
CA CYS A 45 -15.52 -21.37 -3.83
C CYS A 45 -14.87 -21.91 -2.55
N ALA A 46 -13.89 -22.81 -2.71
CA ALA A 46 -13.08 -23.25 -1.59
C ALA A 46 -12.35 -22.05 -0.95
N ALA A 47 -12.59 -21.85 0.32
CA ALA A 47 -11.91 -20.83 1.10
C ALA A 47 -10.42 -21.19 1.23
N LYS A 48 -9.54 -20.24 0.92
CA LYS A 48 -8.08 -20.40 1.08
C LYS A 48 -7.47 -19.10 1.57
N SER A 49 -6.42 -19.23 2.36
CA SER A 49 -5.56 -18.10 2.73
C SER A 49 -4.12 -18.54 2.89
N ALA A 50 -3.19 -17.61 2.75
CA ALA A 50 -1.76 -17.80 2.97
C ALA A 50 -1.15 -16.53 3.55
N GLY A 51 -0.31 -16.64 4.58
CA GLY A 51 0.49 -15.54 5.11
C GLY A 51 1.84 -15.49 4.42
N THR A 52 2.20 -14.35 3.84
CA THR A 52 3.42 -14.17 3.03
C THR A 52 4.47 -13.31 3.72
N GLY A 53 4.06 -12.42 4.62
CA GLY A 53 4.94 -11.53 5.40
C GLY A 53 4.43 -11.37 6.82
N ILE A 54 5.33 -11.05 7.74
CA ILE A 54 5.04 -10.84 9.16
C ILE A 54 6.02 -9.84 9.76
N ASN A 55 5.53 -8.89 10.58
CA ASN A 55 6.38 -7.97 11.34
C ASN A 55 6.45 -8.34 12.83
N GLU A 56 7.29 -7.61 13.60
CA GLU A 56 7.51 -7.84 15.04
C GLU A 56 6.24 -7.64 15.90
N LEU A 57 5.27 -6.89 15.41
CA LEU A 57 3.97 -6.71 16.07
C LEU A 57 3.04 -7.92 15.87
N GLY A 58 3.46 -8.92 15.07
CA GLY A 58 2.67 -10.08 14.71
C GLY A 58 1.53 -9.75 13.73
N GLN A 59 1.66 -8.66 13.00
CA GLN A 59 0.78 -8.38 11.86
C GLN A 59 1.23 -9.28 10.70
N VAL A 60 0.30 -10.08 10.19
CA VAL A 60 0.53 -10.95 9.04
C VAL A 60 -0.13 -10.35 7.82
N VAL A 61 0.53 -10.47 6.67
CA VAL A 61 -0.02 -10.06 5.37
C VAL A 61 -0.01 -11.24 4.40
N GLY A 62 -0.84 -11.17 3.36
CA GLY A 62 -0.88 -12.26 2.39
C GLY A 62 -2.11 -12.22 1.49
N THR A 63 -2.71 -13.37 1.30
CA THR A 63 -3.86 -13.55 0.42
C THR A 63 -5.00 -14.30 1.10
N SER A 64 -6.23 -14.01 0.67
CA SER A 64 -7.39 -14.86 0.95
C SER A 64 -8.34 -14.89 -0.26
N THR A 65 -9.05 -16.01 -0.44
CA THR A 65 -10.12 -16.11 -1.43
C THR A 65 -11.35 -15.36 -0.91
N VAL A 66 -11.82 -14.39 -1.69
CA VAL A 66 -13.04 -13.60 -1.42
C VAL A 66 -13.89 -13.67 -2.67
N ASP A 67 -15.11 -14.18 -2.56
CA ASP A 67 -16.04 -14.31 -3.71
C ASP A 67 -15.37 -14.93 -4.97
N CYS A 68 -14.64 -16.03 -4.78
CA CYS A 68 -13.90 -16.75 -5.82
C CYS A 68 -12.69 -15.99 -6.41
N VAL A 69 -12.27 -14.87 -5.83
CA VAL A 69 -11.13 -14.08 -6.29
C VAL A 69 -10.06 -14.03 -5.21
N THR A 70 -8.79 -14.22 -5.58
CA THR A 70 -7.66 -14.01 -4.68
C THR A 70 -7.47 -12.52 -4.43
N ARG A 71 -7.55 -12.11 -3.16
CA ARG A 71 -7.42 -10.72 -2.74
C ARG A 71 -6.27 -10.56 -1.73
N PRO A 72 -5.59 -9.39 -1.76
CA PRO A 72 -4.61 -9.04 -0.74
C PRO A 72 -5.32 -8.80 0.61
N VAL A 73 -4.77 -9.33 1.67
CA VAL A 73 -5.31 -9.21 3.04
C VAL A 73 -4.19 -8.96 4.05
N THR A 74 -4.60 -8.47 5.23
CA THR A 74 -3.77 -8.44 6.43
C THR A 74 -4.55 -9.01 7.60
N TRP A 75 -3.84 -9.59 8.57
CA TRP A 75 -4.37 -10.00 9.86
C TRP A 75 -3.71 -9.15 10.94
N VAL A 76 -4.53 -8.37 11.64
CA VAL A 76 -4.12 -7.54 12.78
C VAL A 76 -4.81 -8.09 14.03
N ASN A 77 -4.03 -8.54 15.01
CA ASN A 77 -4.56 -9.22 16.21
C ASN A 77 -5.51 -10.38 15.87
N GLY A 78 -5.18 -11.17 14.83
CA GLY A 78 -6.01 -12.28 14.36
C GLY A 78 -7.27 -11.88 13.57
N GLN A 79 -7.51 -10.58 13.36
CA GLN A 79 -8.66 -10.08 12.60
C GLN A 79 -8.26 -9.83 11.15
N LEU A 80 -8.91 -10.53 10.21
CA LEU A 80 -8.67 -10.38 8.79
C LEU A 80 -9.27 -9.07 8.28
N GLN A 81 -8.49 -8.32 7.50
CA GLN A 81 -8.89 -7.12 6.77
C GLN A 81 -8.48 -7.23 5.31
N ILE A 82 -9.39 -6.92 4.40
CA ILE A 82 -9.12 -6.90 2.96
C ILE A 82 -8.46 -5.57 2.61
N LEU A 83 -7.31 -5.62 1.94
CA LEU A 83 -6.61 -4.43 1.47
C LEU A 83 -7.31 -3.84 0.22
N PRO A 84 -7.40 -2.51 0.11
CA PRO A 84 -8.07 -1.87 -1.02
C PRO A 84 -7.31 -2.15 -2.34
N PRO A 85 -8.03 -2.41 -3.45
CA PRO A 85 -7.40 -2.53 -4.76
C PRO A 85 -7.01 -1.16 -5.32
N LEU A 86 -6.04 -1.14 -6.24
CA LEU A 86 -5.65 0.08 -6.97
C LEU A 86 -6.78 0.55 -7.90
N ASP A 87 -7.46 -0.38 -8.54
CA ASP A 87 -8.67 -0.14 -9.35
C ASP A 87 -9.84 -0.89 -8.71
N PRO A 88 -10.91 -0.19 -8.27
CA PRO A 88 -12.09 -0.83 -7.68
C PRO A 88 -12.79 -1.86 -8.58
N ALA A 89 -12.61 -1.78 -9.90
CA ALA A 89 -13.13 -2.75 -10.86
C ALA A 89 -12.27 -4.02 -10.97
N ILE A 90 -11.03 -3.99 -10.45
CA ILE A 90 -10.05 -5.09 -10.57
C ILE A 90 -9.54 -5.44 -9.16
N VAL A 91 -10.31 -6.24 -8.45
CA VAL A 91 -10.08 -6.52 -7.01
C VAL A 91 -9.03 -7.59 -6.72
N THR A 92 -8.51 -8.30 -7.74
CA THR A 92 -7.48 -9.35 -7.56
C THR A 92 -6.12 -8.74 -7.22
N GLY A 93 -5.32 -9.47 -6.46
CA GLY A 93 -3.99 -9.07 -6.06
C GLY A 93 -3.43 -9.93 -4.93
N ALA A 94 -2.24 -9.59 -4.45
CA ALA A 94 -1.63 -10.20 -3.27
C ALA A 94 -0.78 -9.18 -2.51
N ALA A 95 -0.77 -9.27 -1.21
CA ALA A 95 0.27 -8.67 -0.40
C ALA A 95 1.47 -9.62 -0.39
N SER A 96 2.69 -9.09 -0.49
CA SER A 96 3.93 -9.85 -0.52
C SER A 96 4.67 -9.77 0.80
N ASP A 97 4.78 -8.58 1.37
CA ASP A 97 5.58 -8.35 2.57
C ASP A 97 5.10 -7.12 3.36
N ILE A 98 5.57 -6.98 4.61
CA ILE A 98 5.24 -5.91 5.56
C ILE A 98 6.47 -5.53 6.39
N ASN A 99 6.74 -4.23 6.56
CA ASN A 99 7.80 -3.74 7.45
C ASN A 99 7.30 -3.40 8.87
N GLU A 100 8.22 -2.99 9.75
CA GLU A 100 7.90 -2.61 11.13
C GLU A 100 7.06 -1.35 11.27
N ALA A 101 7.06 -0.48 10.26
CA ALA A 101 6.17 0.68 10.20
C ALA A 101 4.71 0.32 9.79
N GLY A 102 4.44 -0.96 9.49
CA GLY A 102 3.13 -1.43 9.01
C GLY A 102 2.85 -1.07 7.55
N GLU A 103 3.90 -0.78 6.79
CA GLU A 103 3.81 -0.56 5.36
C GLU A 103 3.79 -1.90 4.65
N ILE A 104 2.76 -2.15 3.86
CA ILE A 104 2.52 -3.42 3.17
C ILE A 104 2.77 -3.23 1.69
N ILE A 105 3.49 -4.14 1.07
CA ILE A 105 3.75 -4.13 -0.35
C ILE A 105 3.18 -5.37 -1.05
N GLY A 106 3.05 -5.28 -2.38
CA GLY A 106 2.61 -6.39 -3.20
C GLY A 106 2.20 -5.94 -4.59
N TYR A 107 1.10 -6.48 -5.07
CA TYR A 107 0.54 -6.07 -6.35
C TYR A 107 -0.99 -6.06 -6.33
N SER A 108 -1.56 -5.21 -7.19
CA SER A 108 -2.98 -5.14 -7.51
C SER A 108 -3.17 -5.39 -9.00
N GLY A 109 -4.17 -6.20 -9.37
CA GLY A 109 -4.44 -6.64 -10.73
C GLY A 109 -4.03 -8.09 -11.01
N PRO A 110 -4.48 -8.69 -12.12
CA PRO A 110 -4.20 -10.07 -12.46
C PRO A 110 -2.74 -10.27 -12.90
N LEU A 111 -2.10 -11.37 -12.47
CA LEU A 111 -0.74 -11.73 -12.91
C LEU A 111 -0.68 -12.04 -14.41
N GLY A 112 -1.76 -12.65 -14.95
CA GLY A 112 -1.90 -12.85 -16.39
C GLY A 112 -2.15 -11.53 -17.14
N ASN A 113 -1.86 -11.52 -18.45
CA ASN A 113 -2.09 -10.39 -19.34
C ASN A 113 -1.41 -9.07 -18.92
N ASN A 114 -0.28 -9.15 -18.18
CA ASN A 114 0.44 -7.98 -17.65
C ASN A 114 -0.42 -7.02 -16.82
N GLY A 115 -1.48 -7.54 -16.17
CA GLY A 115 -2.41 -6.73 -15.39
C GLY A 115 -1.90 -6.32 -14.01
N ALA A 116 -0.89 -7.00 -13.47
CA ALA A 116 -0.38 -6.72 -12.13
C ALA A 116 0.44 -5.42 -12.08
N ARG A 117 0.19 -4.63 -11.03
CA ARG A 117 0.87 -3.38 -10.74
C ARG A 117 1.41 -3.43 -9.31
N ALA A 118 2.70 -3.18 -9.15
CA ALA A 118 3.30 -3.03 -7.83
C ALA A 118 2.63 -1.90 -7.05
N VAL A 119 2.28 -2.17 -5.81
CA VAL A 119 1.62 -1.22 -4.92
C VAL A 119 2.22 -1.26 -3.52
N LEU A 120 2.07 -0.14 -2.82
CA LEU A 120 2.27 0.00 -1.39
C LEU A 120 0.92 0.34 -0.75
N TRP A 121 0.55 -0.38 0.31
CA TRP A 121 -0.54 0.00 1.21
C TRP A 121 0.05 0.67 2.46
N ARG A 122 -0.34 1.91 2.70
CA ARG A 122 0.10 2.72 3.84
C ARG A 122 -1.07 3.54 4.35
N GLY A 123 -1.34 3.50 5.66
CA GLY A 123 -2.41 4.30 6.27
C GLY A 123 -3.80 4.08 5.65
N GLY A 124 -4.12 2.84 5.21
CA GLY A 124 -5.39 2.51 4.55
C GLY A 124 -5.51 2.95 3.08
N GLN A 125 -4.46 3.53 2.52
CA GLN A 125 -4.38 3.97 1.13
C GLN A 125 -3.58 2.98 0.28
N VAL A 126 -3.89 2.87 -1.01
CA VAL A 126 -3.08 2.15 -1.99
C VAL A 126 -2.33 3.13 -2.88
N ILE A 127 -1.02 2.94 -3.00
CA ILE A 127 -0.09 3.82 -3.73
C ILE A 127 0.56 2.99 -4.84
N PRO A 128 0.39 3.36 -6.13
CA PRO A 128 1.08 2.67 -7.21
C PRO A 128 2.58 2.99 -7.18
N LEU A 129 3.42 1.97 -7.36
CA LEU A 129 4.89 2.11 -7.37
C LEU A 129 5.45 2.30 -8.78
N GLY A 130 4.61 2.19 -9.81
CA GLY A 130 5.03 2.36 -11.20
C GLY A 130 5.63 1.10 -11.83
N SER A 131 6.18 1.26 -13.02
CA SER A 131 6.89 0.22 -13.78
C SER A 131 7.88 0.81 -14.78
N LEU A 132 8.86 0.02 -15.22
CA LEU A 132 9.83 0.43 -16.27
C LEU A 132 9.15 0.68 -17.62
N ALA A 133 8.01 0.04 -17.89
CA ALA A 133 7.23 0.24 -19.11
C ALA A 133 6.35 1.51 -19.06
N GLY A 134 6.40 2.28 -17.98
CA GLY A 134 5.54 3.44 -17.74
C GLY A 134 4.14 3.06 -17.25
N PRO A 135 3.17 4.00 -17.34
CA PRO A 135 1.82 3.76 -16.86
C PRO A 135 1.18 2.52 -17.50
N GLY A 136 0.59 1.67 -16.67
CA GLY A 136 -0.02 0.42 -17.14
C GLY A 136 0.94 -0.74 -17.38
N GLY A 137 2.25 -0.58 -17.15
CA GLY A 137 3.24 -1.65 -17.26
C GLY A 137 3.18 -2.66 -16.11
N PHE A 138 3.62 -3.90 -16.38
CA PHE A 138 3.68 -4.95 -15.38
C PHE A 138 4.79 -4.68 -14.36
N SER A 139 4.45 -4.78 -13.08
CA SER A 139 5.41 -4.72 -11.97
C SER A 139 4.89 -5.47 -10.74
N LEU A 140 5.81 -5.99 -9.93
CA LEU A 140 5.54 -6.65 -8.65
C LEU A 140 6.52 -6.11 -7.61
N ALA A 141 6.01 -5.72 -6.43
CA ALA A 141 6.84 -5.49 -5.26
C ALA A 141 6.94 -6.79 -4.47
N LEU A 142 8.14 -7.18 -4.06
CA LEU A 142 8.44 -8.49 -3.51
C LEU A 142 8.90 -8.45 -2.06
N ASP A 143 9.69 -7.42 -1.68
CA ASP A 143 10.29 -7.29 -0.35
C ASP A 143 10.43 -5.82 0.02
N ILE A 144 10.25 -5.49 1.30
CA ILE A 144 10.35 -4.13 1.84
C ILE A 144 11.19 -4.12 3.13
N SER A 145 12.20 -3.26 3.17
CA SER A 145 12.97 -3.04 4.38
C SER A 145 12.25 -2.11 5.38
N ASP A 146 12.68 -2.11 6.65
CA ASP A 146 12.18 -1.17 7.67
C ASP A 146 12.46 0.30 7.35
N ARG A 147 13.40 0.57 6.45
CA ARG A 147 13.70 1.92 5.96
C ARG A 147 12.84 2.33 4.76
N GLY A 148 11.90 1.47 4.34
CA GLY A 148 11.00 1.73 3.21
C GLY A 148 11.64 1.52 1.82
N LEU A 149 12.85 0.89 1.74
CA LEU A 149 13.39 0.47 0.45
C LEU A 149 12.60 -0.74 -0.05
N ILE A 150 12.02 -0.63 -1.23
CA ILE A 150 11.21 -1.67 -1.85
C ILE A 150 11.95 -2.23 -3.07
N VAL A 151 12.00 -3.55 -3.16
CA VAL A 151 12.57 -4.26 -4.30
C VAL A 151 11.52 -5.13 -4.98
N GLY A 152 11.76 -5.45 -6.25
CA GLY A 152 10.84 -6.29 -6.98
C GLY A 152 11.26 -6.49 -8.43
N GLN A 153 10.26 -6.65 -9.30
CA GLN A 153 10.49 -6.87 -10.73
C GLN A 153 9.52 -6.08 -11.59
N SER A 154 9.98 -5.69 -12.78
CA SER A 154 9.19 -4.96 -13.75
C SER A 154 9.56 -5.35 -15.18
N ARG A 155 8.59 -5.26 -16.09
CA ARG A 155 8.84 -5.37 -17.53
C ARG A 155 9.23 -4.02 -18.12
N THR A 156 10.08 -4.04 -19.15
CA THR A 156 10.53 -2.84 -19.85
C THR A 156 9.58 -2.36 -20.95
N ALA A 157 8.61 -3.17 -21.33
CA ALA A 157 7.59 -2.83 -22.30
C ALA A 157 6.24 -3.47 -21.95
N LEU A 158 5.16 -3.00 -22.57
CA LEU A 158 3.79 -3.49 -22.32
C LEU A 158 3.55 -4.91 -22.86
N ALA A 159 4.42 -5.41 -23.74
CA ALA A 159 4.30 -6.76 -24.27
C ALA A 159 4.61 -7.84 -23.20
N GLN A 160 3.84 -8.89 -23.12
CA GLN A 160 4.05 -10.00 -22.18
C GLN A 160 5.40 -10.73 -22.40
N SER A 161 5.91 -10.70 -23.61
CA SER A 161 7.21 -11.30 -23.98
C SER A 161 8.41 -10.46 -23.59
N SER A 162 8.21 -9.21 -23.12
CA SER A 162 9.33 -8.36 -22.71
C SER A 162 9.99 -8.90 -21.44
N PRO A 163 11.33 -8.77 -21.33
CA PRO A 163 12.07 -9.28 -20.19
C PRO A 163 11.59 -8.68 -18.86
N LEU A 164 11.70 -9.49 -17.80
CA LEU A 164 11.59 -9.02 -16.41
C LEU A 164 12.96 -8.58 -15.93
N HIS A 165 13.00 -7.44 -15.30
CA HIS A 165 14.19 -6.88 -14.67
C HIS A 165 13.96 -6.73 -13.17
N ALA A 166 14.99 -6.96 -12.38
CA ALA A 166 15.01 -6.57 -10.99
C ALA A 166 15.01 -5.05 -10.90
N VAL A 167 14.21 -4.51 -10.00
CA VAL A 167 14.05 -3.06 -9.79
C VAL A 167 14.02 -2.74 -8.30
N THR A 168 14.43 -1.52 -7.98
CA THR A 168 14.05 -0.85 -6.75
C THR A 168 12.88 0.09 -7.06
N PHE A 169 11.93 0.19 -6.15
CA PHE A 169 10.87 1.18 -6.25
C PHE A 169 11.19 2.31 -5.29
N GLU A 170 11.39 3.49 -5.84
CA GLU A 170 11.48 4.69 -5.04
C GLU A 170 10.07 5.24 -4.84
N LEU A 171 9.69 5.45 -3.58
CA LEU A 171 8.47 6.19 -3.29
C LEU A 171 8.67 7.63 -3.77
N PRO A 172 7.64 8.24 -4.39
CA PRO A 172 7.70 9.65 -4.72
C PRO A 172 8.14 10.43 -3.48
N GLY A 173 9.24 11.18 -3.60
CA GLY A 173 9.72 12.02 -2.52
C GLY A 173 8.64 13.04 -2.10
N ALA A 174 8.77 13.62 -0.91
CA ALA A 174 7.81 14.63 -0.45
C ALA A 174 7.65 15.79 -1.46
N GLY A 175 8.73 16.14 -2.19
CA GLY A 175 8.70 17.15 -3.24
C GLY A 175 7.80 16.78 -4.42
N ASP A 176 7.89 15.55 -4.90
CA ASP A 176 7.06 15.04 -6.01
C ASP A 176 5.59 14.94 -5.59
N GLN A 177 5.34 14.44 -4.39
CA GLN A 177 3.99 14.37 -3.82
C GLN A 177 3.36 15.75 -3.63
N LEU A 178 4.14 16.75 -3.23
CA LEU A 178 3.69 18.15 -3.16
C LEU A 178 3.39 18.73 -4.55
N ALA A 179 4.20 18.42 -5.56
CA ALA A 179 3.96 18.86 -6.94
C ALA A 179 2.67 18.26 -7.49
N GLU A 180 2.41 16.98 -7.23
CA GLU A 180 1.15 16.31 -7.58
C GLU A 180 -0.05 16.94 -6.85
N LEU A 181 0.07 17.14 -5.53
CA LEU A 181 -0.99 17.79 -4.73
C LEU A 181 -1.28 19.21 -5.25
N LEU A 182 -0.24 19.97 -5.62
CA LEU A 182 -0.40 21.30 -6.22
C LEU A 182 -1.19 21.24 -7.53
N SER A 183 -0.89 20.27 -8.39
CA SER A 183 -1.62 20.06 -9.65
C SER A 183 -3.10 19.79 -9.39
N ARG A 184 -3.42 18.87 -8.46
CA ARG A 184 -4.79 18.50 -8.09
C ARG A 184 -5.57 19.67 -7.49
N VAL A 185 -4.96 20.42 -6.57
CA VAL A 185 -5.58 21.63 -5.97
C VAL A 185 -5.80 22.71 -7.04
N THR A 186 -4.90 22.84 -8.00
CA THR A 186 -5.03 23.81 -9.10
C THR A 186 -6.20 23.44 -10.03
N ALA A 187 -6.37 22.17 -10.35
CA ALA A 187 -7.46 21.68 -11.20
C ALA A 187 -8.85 21.89 -10.58
N VAL A 188 -8.96 21.80 -9.25
CA VAL A 188 -10.24 22.01 -8.53
C VAL A 188 -10.57 23.49 -8.37
N GLY A 189 -9.57 24.39 -8.36
CA GLY A 189 -9.76 25.84 -8.28
C GLY A 189 -10.33 26.40 -6.97
N PRO A 190 -10.02 25.86 -5.76
CA PRO A 190 -10.58 26.36 -4.50
C PRO A 190 -10.04 27.73 -4.09
N GLY A 191 -9.10 28.27 -4.87
CA GLY A 191 -8.47 29.57 -4.66
C GLY A 191 -6.94 29.49 -4.51
N LYS A 192 -6.27 30.64 -4.66
CA LYS A 192 -4.80 30.74 -4.63
C LYS A 192 -4.18 30.42 -3.26
N SER A 193 -4.96 30.53 -2.16
CA SER A 193 -4.46 30.35 -0.79
C SER A 193 -3.94 28.92 -0.56
N LEU A 194 -4.70 27.88 -0.91
CA LEU A 194 -4.27 26.50 -0.80
C LEU A 194 -3.05 26.21 -1.68
N GLN A 195 -3.07 26.70 -2.94
CA GLN A 195 -1.92 26.56 -3.86
C GLN A 195 -0.65 27.21 -3.28
N ASN A 196 -0.77 28.41 -2.69
CA ASN A 196 0.38 29.12 -2.13
C ASN A 196 0.99 28.38 -0.95
N LYS A 197 0.17 27.74 -0.09
CA LYS A 197 0.68 26.90 1.00
C LYS A 197 1.48 25.70 0.47
N ILE A 198 0.99 25.04 -0.57
CA ILE A 198 1.74 23.92 -1.16
C ILE A 198 3.05 24.41 -1.78
N ARG A 199 3.05 25.55 -2.51
CA ARG A 199 4.29 26.15 -3.06
C ARG A 199 5.28 26.54 -1.95
N SER A 200 4.79 27.09 -0.84
CA SER A 200 5.63 27.39 0.33
C SER A 200 6.24 26.12 0.95
N ALA A 201 5.46 25.03 1.06
CA ALA A 201 5.99 23.75 1.54
C ALA A 201 7.07 23.18 0.61
N ILE A 202 6.88 23.28 -0.72
CA ILE A 202 7.90 22.91 -1.72
C ILE A 202 9.18 23.74 -1.52
N ALA A 203 9.04 25.06 -1.39
CA ALA A 203 10.19 25.95 -1.19
C ALA A 203 10.95 25.64 0.12
N SER A 204 10.24 25.37 1.21
CA SER A 204 10.85 24.94 2.48
C SER A 204 11.64 23.66 2.33
N LEU A 205 11.09 22.63 1.66
CA LEU A 205 11.82 21.38 1.42
C LEU A 205 13.05 21.57 0.54
N GLN A 206 12.96 22.40 -0.49
CA GLN A 206 14.11 22.72 -1.34
C GLN A 206 15.21 23.46 -0.59
N ALA A 207 14.85 24.23 0.44
CA ALA A 207 15.78 24.90 1.35
C ALA A 207 16.31 23.99 2.49
N GLY A 208 15.89 22.71 2.54
CA GLY A 208 16.24 21.79 3.64
C GLY A 208 15.49 22.07 4.95
N ASP A 209 14.47 22.93 4.94
CA ASP A 209 13.65 23.28 6.10
C ASP A 209 12.42 22.35 6.20
N ALA A 210 12.63 21.14 6.73
CA ALA A 210 11.55 20.18 6.98
C ALA A 210 10.51 20.73 7.97
N GLY A 211 10.95 21.46 9.01
CA GLY A 211 10.04 22.05 10.01
C GLY A 211 9.11 23.11 9.42
N GLY A 212 9.62 23.96 8.54
CA GLY A 212 8.83 24.94 7.79
C GLY A 212 7.83 24.28 6.85
N ALA A 213 8.24 23.21 6.15
CA ALA A 213 7.34 22.42 5.31
C ALA A 213 6.21 21.79 6.14
N CYS A 214 6.51 21.17 7.29
CA CYS A 214 5.53 20.61 8.22
C CYS A 214 4.51 21.65 8.72
N SER A 215 5.00 22.83 9.14
CA SER A 215 4.16 23.93 9.62
C SER A 215 3.21 24.43 8.54
N THR A 216 3.71 24.55 7.32
CA THR A 216 2.93 25.00 6.15
C THR A 216 1.87 23.96 5.75
N LEU A 217 2.20 22.67 5.79
CA LEU A 217 1.24 21.59 5.54
C LEU A 217 0.15 21.52 6.62
N HIS A 218 0.49 21.79 7.88
CA HIS A 218 -0.51 21.91 8.94
C HIS A 218 -1.50 23.06 8.65
N ALA A 219 -0.98 24.22 8.24
CA ALA A 219 -1.81 25.35 7.84
C ALA A 219 -2.69 25.05 6.59
N PHE A 220 -2.16 24.22 5.65
CA PHE A 220 -2.94 23.73 4.51
C PHE A 220 -4.11 22.84 4.97
N LEU A 221 -3.87 21.89 5.87
CA LEU A 221 -4.89 21.00 6.42
C LEU A 221 -6.02 21.77 7.12
N ASN A 222 -5.66 22.77 7.94
CA ASN A 222 -6.65 23.62 8.61
C ASN A 222 -7.52 24.38 7.61
N GLU A 223 -6.94 24.88 6.52
CA GLU A 223 -7.70 25.58 5.49
C GLU A 223 -8.59 24.63 4.68
N VAL A 224 -8.12 23.42 4.35
CA VAL A 224 -8.94 22.38 3.68
C VAL A 224 -10.17 22.08 4.53
N ALA A 225 -9.99 21.86 5.84
CA ALA A 225 -11.10 21.62 6.76
C ALA A 225 -12.09 22.80 6.81
N ALA A 226 -11.60 24.03 6.83
CA ALA A 226 -12.45 25.24 6.83
C ALA A 226 -13.22 25.45 5.52
N GLN A 227 -12.74 24.91 4.40
CA GLN A 227 -13.35 25.01 3.08
C GLN A 227 -14.24 23.82 2.72
N ALA A 228 -14.21 22.73 3.49
CA ALA A 228 -15.06 21.56 3.29
C ALA A 228 -16.55 21.92 3.36
N GLY A 229 -17.34 21.47 2.39
CA GLY A 229 -18.75 21.81 2.26
C GLY A 229 -19.05 23.24 1.79
N LYS A 230 -18.01 24.04 1.47
CA LYS A 230 -18.14 25.42 0.96
C LYS A 230 -17.57 25.54 -0.45
N LYS A 231 -16.23 25.63 -0.56
CA LYS A 231 -15.49 25.70 -1.83
C LYS A 231 -14.95 24.34 -2.27
N LEU A 232 -14.86 23.38 -1.34
CA LEU A 232 -14.48 22.00 -1.59
C LEU A 232 -15.66 21.09 -1.27
N THR A 233 -15.91 20.10 -2.13
CA THR A 233 -16.80 18.99 -1.77
C THR A 233 -16.19 18.20 -0.60
N ALA A 234 -17.01 17.42 0.11
CA ALA A 234 -16.51 16.55 1.19
C ALA A 234 -15.46 15.56 0.66
N MET A 235 -15.65 15.02 -0.54
CA MET A 235 -14.70 14.09 -1.19
C MET A 235 -13.37 14.79 -1.52
N GLN A 236 -13.39 15.99 -2.08
CA GLN A 236 -12.17 16.76 -2.37
C GLN A 236 -11.40 17.13 -1.11
N ALA A 237 -12.12 17.53 -0.05
CA ALA A 237 -11.50 17.85 1.23
C ALA A 237 -10.84 16.61 1.86
N ALA A 238 -11.52 15.46 1.84
CA ALA A 238 -10.96 14.19 2.32
C ALA A 238 -9.73 13.77 1.53
N ASP A 239 -9.78 13.88 0.20
CA ASP A 239 -8.68 13.55 -0.71
C ASP A 239 -7.43 14.44 -0.47
N PHE A 240 -7.61 15.77 -0.35
CA PHE A 240 -6.50 16.68 -0.08
C PHE A 240 -5.93 16.50 1.34
N THR A 241 -6.78 16.18 2.32
CA THR A 241 -6.35 15.88 3.68
C THR A 241 -5.48 14.63 3.70
N ALA A 242 -5.93 13.54 3.06
CA ALA A 242 -5.17 12.29 2.99
C ALA A 242 -3.83 12.47 2.27
N ALA A 243 -3.80 13.24 1.16
CA ALA A 243 -2.57 13.53 0.44
C ALA A 243 -1.57 14.34 1.29
N ALA A 244 -2.04 15.42 1.95
CA ALA A 244 -1.17 16.25 2.78
C ALA A 244 -0.65 15.49 4.01
N GLN A 245 -1.46 14.62 4.60
CA GLN A 245 -1.02 13.79 5.73
C GLN A 245 0.09 12.81 5.30
N ARG A 246 -0.07 12.10 4.18
CA ARG A 246 0.98 11.24 3.62
C ARG A 246 2.30 11.98 3.41
N ILE A 247 2.23 13.20 2.87
CA ILE A 247 3.43 14.02 2.65
C ILE A 247 4.10 14.35 3.99
N ARG A 248 3.33 14.68 5.02
CA ARG A 248 3.85 14.92 6.39
C ARG A 248 4.56 13.69 6.94
N ASP A 249 3.97 12.50 6.75
CA ASP A 249 4.57 11.24 7.20
C ASP A 249 5.92 10.98 6.50
N VAL A 250 6.02 11.27 5.21
CA VAL A 250 7.29 11.17 4.44
C VAL A 250 8.34 12.19 4.92
N ILE A 251 7.93 13.40 5.31
CA ILE A 251 8.83 14.45 5.84
C ILE A 251 9.26 14.12 7.29
N GLY A 252 8.47 13.37 8.03
CA GLY A 252 8.69 13.04 9.42
C GLY A 252 8.04 14.07 10.38
N CYS A 253 6.88 14.58 10.03
CA CYS A 253 6.07 15.44 10.89
C CYS A 253 4.89 14.74 11.48
#